data_9005dc6e46fa520bd99da1a564cd64d2
#
_entry.id   9005dc6e46fa520bd99da1a564cd64d2
#
_cell.length_a   1.000
_cell.length_b   1.000
_cell.length_c   1.000
_cell.angle_alpha   90.00
_cell.angle_beta   90.00
_cell.angle_gamma   90.00
#
_symmetry.space_group_name_H-M   'P 1'
#
loop_
_entity.id
_entity.type
_entity.pdbx_description
1 polymer ?
#
loop_
_entity_poly.entity_id
_entity_poly.type
_entity_poly.pdbx_seq_one_letter_code
_entity_poly.pdbx_strand_id
1 'polypeptide(L)'
;MPPLASWLGKPYPPLCGVFTDIDDTLTTDGAITPDALQALADLKAAGLSVVAITGRPVGWSEPFAAQWPVDAIVAENGAVALRRAAEYLNEIGLHRLSNKRWQLSKSYQQAPAIRQQNYARMQQVLAQIESEVPGARRATDSAGRETDIAIDHSEFTHLPQDAIDHAVRLMRAAGMNATVSSIHINGWFGDHNKLEGARWIVRELWERELDAEMDRWVYVGDSTNDQLMFQHFEHSVGVANVARFVPQLQHLPRYVTQGERGAGFAEVARAILANR
;
A
#
# COMPACT_ATOMS: atom_id res chain seq x y z
N MET A 1 -5.49 19.36 -10.05
CA MET A 1 -6.41 18.54 -9.23
C MET A 1 -7.31 19.47 -8.41
N PRO A 2 -8.63 19.30 -8.42
CA PRO A 2 -9.53 20.05 -7.55
C PRO A 2 -9.30 19.72 -6.08
N PRO A 3 -9.54 20.66 -5.16
CA PRO A 3 -9.40 20.42 -3.72
C PRO A 3 -10.42 19.40 -3.23
N LEU A 4 -10.08 18.60 -2.21
CA LEU A 4 -10.96 17.59 -1.61
C LEU A 4 -12.31 18.18 -1.15
N ALA A 5 -12.32 19.43 -0.67
CA ALA A 5 -13.54 20.12 -0.29
C ALA A 5 -14.61 20.17 -1.39
N SER A 6 -14.22 20.11 -2.67
CA SER A 6 -15.14 20.06 -3.80
C SER A 6 -15.81 18.71 -4.01
N TRP A 7 -15.39 17.66 -3.28
CA TRP A 7 -16.01 16.35 -3.24
C TRP A 7 -17.25 16.31 -2.34
N LEU A 8 -17.24 17.15 -1.27
CA LEU A 8 -18.34 17.22 -0.32
C LEU A 8 -19.63 17.68 -1.00
N GLY A 9 -20.76 17.06 -0.62
CA GLY A 9 -22.08 17.38 -1.16
C GLY A 9 -22.37 16.82 -2.56
N LYS A 10 -21.45 16.09 -3.18
CA LYS A 10 -21.75 15.36 -4.43
C LYS A 10 -22.50 14.07 -4.10
N PRO A 11 -23.53 13.70 -4.89
CA PRO A 11 -24.18 12.42 -4.71
C PRO A 11 -23.26 11.27 -5.17
N TYR A 12 -23.07 10.27 -4.30
CA TYR A 12 -22.43 9.00 -4.64
C TYR A 12 -23.09 7.86 -3.84
N PRO A 13 -22.93 6.61 -4.29
CA PRO A 13 -23.43 5.46 -3.54
C PRO A 13 -22.81 5.40 -2.13
N PRO A 14 -23.48 4.79 -1.15
CA PRO A 14 -22.89 4.60 0.17
C PRO A 14 -21.53 3.92 0.08
N LEU A 15 -20.51 4.55 0.63
CA LEU A 15 -19.14 4.03 0.60
C LEU A 15 -19.03 2.72 1.38
N CYS A 16 -18.28 1.78 0.82
CA CYS A 16 -17.93 0.49 1.43
C CYS A 16 -16.65 0.55 2.23
N GLY A 17 -15.66 1.32 1.76
CA GLY A 17 -14.37 1.34 2.40
C GLY A 17 -13.35 2.27 1.77
N VAL A 18 -12.15 2.17 2.33
CA VAL A 18 -10.99 3.00 1.96
C VAL A 18 -9.79 2.09 1.74
N PHE A 19 -9.14 2.26 0.60
CA PHE A 19 -7.78 1.82 0.37
C PHE A 19 -6.83 2.98 0.57
N THR A 20 -5.66 2.74 1.15
CA THR A 20 -4.66 3.77 1.36
C THR A 20 -3.25 3.24 1.15
N ASP A 21 -2.37 4.06 0.58
CA ASP A 21 -0.94 3.85 0.69
C ASP A 21 -0.48 4.12 2.13
N ILE A 22 0.76 3.77 2.46
CA ILE A 22 1.34 3.93 3.81
C ILE A 22 2.38 5.06 3.85
N ASP A 23 3.48 4.89 3.09
CA ASP A 23 4.62 5.82 3.17
C ASP A 23 4.25 7.19 2.62
N ASP A 24 4.54 8.24 3.39
CA ASP A 24 4.19 9.61 3.02
C ASP A 24 2.68 9.85 2.74
N THR A 25 1.82 8.88 3.12
CA THR A 25 0.35 8.97 3.07
C THR A 25 -0.26 8.84 4.46
N LEU A 26 -0.01 7.73 5.18
CA LEU A 26 -0.35 7.55 6.60
C LEU A 26 0.78 7.98 7.52
N THR A 27 2.01 7.84 7.04
CA THR A 27 3.22 8.11 7.84
C THR A 27 3.81 9.47 7.50
N THR A 28 4.52 10.02 8.50
CA THR A 28 5.41 11.17 8.37
C THR A 28 6.75 10.73 8.93
N ASP A 29 7.82 10.85 8.15
CA ASP A 29 9.16 10.43 8.51
C ASP A 29 9.22 8.97 9.03
N GLY A 30 8.50 8.07 8.33
CA GLY A 30 8.47 6.63 8.61
C GLY A 30 7.56 6.19 9.77
N ALA A 31 6.90 7.11 10.49
CA ALA A 31 6.00 6.79 11.58
C ALA A 31 4.56 7.25 11.29
N ILE A 32 3.57 6.41 11.66
CA ILE A 32 2.17 6.83 11.56
C ILE A 32 1.90 7.97 12.54
N THR A 33 1.21 9.02 12.06
CA THR A 33 0.86 10.15 12.90
C THR A 33 -0.37 9.85 13.76
N PRO A 34 -0.51 10.45 14.96
CA PRO A 34 -1.66 10.20 15.84
C PRO A 34 -3.01 10.51 15.19
N ASP A 35 -3.07 11.54 14.36
CA ASP A 35 -4.28 11.92 13.62
C ASP A 35 -4.63 10.93 12.51
N ALA A 36 -3.64 10.40 11.79
CA ALA A 36 -3.86 9.32 10.82
C ALA A 36 -4.31 8.02 11.50
N LEU A 37 -3.70 7.66 12.63
CA LEU A 37 -4.10 6.48 13.40
C LEU A 37 -5.53 6.61 13.94
N GLN A 38 -5.90 7.79 14.46
CA GLN A 38 -7.26 8.06 14.89
C GLN A 38 -8.25 8.02 13.71
N ALA A 39 -7.87 8.57 12.55
CA ALA A 39 -8.68 8.54 11.34
C ALA A 39 -8.99 7.11 10.87
N LEU A 40 -8.00 6.20 10.92
CA LEU A 40 -8.22 4.77 10.66
C LEU A 40 -9.26 4.18 11.63
N ALA A 41 -9.14 4.50 12.93
CA ALA A 41 -10.06 4.02 13.96
C ALA A 41 -11.49 4.57 13.75
N ASP A 42 -11.63 5.83 13.39
CA ASP A 42 -12.92 6.47 13.14
C ASP A 42 -13.63 5.86 11.92
N LEU A 43 -12.89 5.61 10.83
CA LEU A 43 -13.41 4.92 9.65
C LEU A 43 -13.90 3.50 10.00
N LYS A 44 -13.13 2.76 10.77
CA LYS A 44 -13.53 1.42 11.25
C LYS A 44 -14.75 1.47 12.17
N ALA A 45 -14.81 2.43 13.10
CA ALA A 45 -15.95 2.64 14.00
C ALA A 45 -17.24 3.01 13.23
N ALA A 46 -17.09 3.69 12.10
CA ALA A 46 -18.19 3.99 11.18
C ALA A 46 -18.60 2.78 10.30
N GLY A 47 -18.00 1.60 10.46
CA GLY A 47 -18.34 0.38 9.74
C GLY A 47 -17.76 0.30 8.33
N LEU A 48 -16.78 1.14 7.99
CA LEU A 48 -16.09 1.07 6.70
C LEU A 48 -15.00 0.01 6.73
N SER A 49 -14.79 -0.65 5.59
CA SER A 49 -13.62 -1.47 5.35
C SER A 49 -12.38 -0.58 5.16
N VAL A 50 -11.26 -0.95 5.76
CA VAL A 50 -10.00 -0.20 5.63
C VAL A 50 -8.86 -1.16 5.31
N VAL A 51 -8.23 -0.95 4.17
CA VAL A 51 -7.09 -1.74 3.70
C VAL A 51 -5.93 -0.81 3.34
N ALA A 52 -4.77 -1.05 3.93
CA ALA A 52 -3.54 -0.40 3.48
C ALA A 52 -2.86 -1.26 2.41
N ILE A 53 -2.38 -0.63 1.33
CA ILE A 53 -1.62 -1.29 0.26
C ILE A 53 -0.30 -0.55 0.05
N THR A 54 0.81 -1.25 0.21
CA THR A 54 2.13 -0.63 0.26
C THR A 54 3.18 -1.39 -0.55
N GLY A 55 4.24 -0.69 -0.95
CA GLY A 55 5.47 -1.29 -1.44
C GLY A 55 6.44 -1.75 -0.33
N ARG A 56 6.09 -1.54 0.94
CA ARG A 56 6.87 -2.04 2.08
C ARG A 56 6.85 -3.57 2.16
N PRO A 57 7.91 -4.19 2.69
CA PRO A 57 8.00 -5.64 2.81
C PRO A 57 7.05 -6.21 3.85
N VAL A 58 6.79 -7.50 3.73
CA VAL A 58 6.04 -8.29 4.72
C VAL A 58 6.58 -8.08 6.12
N GLY A 59 7.88 -8.25 6.33
CA GLY A 59 8.50 -8.16 7.65
C GLY A 59 8.36 -6.78 8.31
N TRP A 60 8.38 -5.70 7.52
CA TRP A 60 8.09 -4.35 8.02
C TRP A 60 6.60 -4.19 8.37
N SER A 61 5.72 -4.79 7.58
CA SER A 61 4.27 -4.62 7.69
C SER A 61 3.63 -5.42 8.83
N GLU A 62 4.24 -6.52 9.27
CA GLU A 62 3.70 -7.43 10.29
C GLU A 62 3.32 -6.75 11.61
N PRO A 63 4.17 -5.93 12.25
CA PRO A 63 3.82 -5.26 13.51
C PRO A 63 2.61 -4.34 13.35
N PHE A 64 2.50 -3.67 12.20
CA PHE A 64 1.42 -2.71 11.93
C PHE A 64 0.11 -3.41 11.59
N ALA A 65 0.15 -4.51 10.84
CA ALA A 65 -1.03 -5.35 10.60
C ALA A 65 -1.61 -5.92 11.90
N ALA A 66 -0.77 -6.15 12.91
CA ALA A 66 -1.21 -6.59 14.23
C ALA A 66 -1.81 -5.46 15.09
N GLN A 67 -1.39 -4.20 14.89
CA GLN A 67 -1.69 -3.08 15.77
C GLN A 67 -2.68 -2.08 15.19
N TRP A 68 -2.59 -1.76 13.89
CA TRP A 68 -3.42 -0.73 13.29
C TRP A 68 -4.87 -1.18 13.12
N PRO A 69 -5.84 -0.27 13.21
CA PRO A 69 -7.26 -0.58 13.01
C PRO A 69 -7.59 -0.70 11.51
N VAL A 70 -7.00 -1.69 10.85
CA VAL A 70 -7.24 -2.04 9.44
C VAL A 70 -7.72 -3.49 9.32
N ASP A 71 -8.41 -3.82 8.23
CA ASP A 71 -8.85 -5.19 7.93
C ASP A 71 -7.70 -6.04 7.40
N ALA A 72 -6.82 -5.41 6.62
CA ALA A 72 -5.59 -6.02 6.12
C ALA A 72 -4.53 -4.96 5.78
N ILE A 73 -3.26 -5.38 5.75
CA ILE A 73 -2.20 -4.70 5.01
C ILE A 73 -1.80 -5.62 3.85
N VAL A 74 -1.86 -5.08 2.64
CA VAL A 74 -1.39 -5.75 1.43
C VAL A 74 -0.02 -5.19 1.09
N ALA A 75 1.00 -5.99 1.35
CA ALA A 75 2.41 -5.64 1.24
C ALA A 75 2.98 -5.97 -0.16
N GLU A 76 4.20 -5.50 -0.41
CA GLU A 76 5.00 -5.78 -1.60
C GLU A 76 4.21 -5.55 -2.89
N ASN A 77 3.65 -4.33 -2.99
CA ASN A 77 2.89 -3.86 -4.16
C ASN A 77 1.70 -4.77 -4.55
N GLY A 78 1.06 -5.41 -3.56
CA GLY A 78 -0.13 -6.21 -3.82
C GLY A 78 0.06 -7.72 -3.70
N ALA A 79 1.26 -8.21 -3.45
CA ALA A 79 1.58 -9.64 -3.51
C ALA A 79 1.16 -10.44 -2.29
N VAL A 80 1.20 -9.84 -1.10
CA VAL A 80 1.04 -10.53 0.19
C VAL A 80 0.07 -9.79 1.09
N ALA A 81 -0.97 -10.44 1.54
CA ALA A 81 -1.92 -9.89 2.50
C ALA A 81 -1.62 -10.37 3.93
N LEU A 82 -1.57 -9.43 4.83
CA LEU A 82 -1.41 -9.62 6.27
C LEU A 82 -2.71 -9.22 6.95
N ARG A 83 -3.31 -10.12 7.73
CA ARG A 83 -4.54 -9.86 8.47
C ARG A 83 -4.51 -10.48 9.87
N ARG A 84 -5.24 -9.88 10.79
CA ARG A 84 -5.50 -10.50 12.08
C ARG A 84 -6.51 -11.63 11.91
N ALA A 85 -6.12 -12.86 12.24
CA ALA A 85 -7.02 -13.99 12.35
C ALA A 85 -7.40 -14.17 13.82
N ALA A 86 -8.69 -14.39 14.10
CA ALA A 86 -9.10 -14.83 15.43
C ALA A 86 -8.60 -16.26 15.62
N GLU A 87 -7.81 -16.52 16.67
CA GLU A 87 -7.58 -17.90 17.08
C GLU A 87 -8.94 -18.47 17.53
N TYR A 88 -9.50 -19.39 16.75
CA TYR A 88 -10.47 -20.33 17.25
C TYR A 88 -9.68 -21.29 18.14
N LEU A 89 -9.65 -21.03 19.43
CA LEU A 89 -9.29 -22.05 20.41
C LEU A 89 -10.38 -23.11 20.36
N ASN A 90 -10.21 -24.11 19.49
CA ASN A 90 -10.98 -25.32 19.51
C ASN A 90 -10.68 -26.03 20.83
N GLU A 91 -11.69 -26.00 21.73
CA GLU A 91 -12.09 -27.03 22.64
C GLU A 91 -11.02 -27.69 23.52
N ILE A 92 -10.73 -27.07 24.66
CA ILE A 92 -10.78 -27.79 25.93
C ILE A 92 -11.36 -26.81 26.95
N GLY A 93 -12.56 -27.11 27.45
CA GLY A 93 -13.39 -26.29 28.30
C GLY A 93 -12.69 -25.72 29.53
N LEU A 94 -12.32 -24.47 29.43
CA LEU A 94 -12.05 -23.59 30.57
C LEU A 94 -12.48 -22.19 30.20
N HIS A 95 -13.62 -21.76 30.74
CA HIS A 95 -14.01 -20.36 30.80
C HIS A 95 -12.92 -19.53 31.51
N ARG A 96 -12.10 -18.82 30.74
CA ARG A 96 -11.41 -17.60 31.19
C ARG A 96 -11.44 -16.56 30.10
N LEU A 97 -12.29 -15.59 30.28
CA LEU A 97 -12.27 -14.29 29.64
C LEU A 97 -10.93 -13.61 29.93
N SER A 98 -10.23 -13.24 28.89
CA SER A 98 -9.12 -12.29 28.80
C SER A 98 -7.84 -12.89 28.23
N ASN A 99 -7.66 -12.67 27.01
CA ASN A 99 -6.50 -12.51 26.13
C ASN A 99 -6.77 -13.16 24.78
N LYS A 100 -7.56 -12.50 23.92
CA LYS A 100 -7.61 -12.85 22.51
C LYS A 100 -6.19 -12.66 21.95
N ARG A 101 -5.43 -13.74 21.84
CA ARG A 101 -4.22 -13.73 21.02
C ARG A 101 -4.67 -13.65 19.57
N TRP A 102 -4.36 -12.55 18.92
CA TRP A 102 -4.50 -12.42 17.49
C TRP A 102 -3.29 -13.09 16.84
N GLN A 103 -3.54 -14.08 16.01
CA GLN A 103 -2.51 -14.62 15.14
C GLN A 103 -2.53 -13.85 13.82
N LEU A 104 -1.37 -13.41 13.35
CA LEU A 104 -1.25 -12.79 12.04
C LEU A 104 -1.27 -13.91 10.99
N SER A 105 -2.20 -13.86 10.04
CA SER A 105 -2.22 -14.74 8.89
C SER A 105 -1.63 -14.05 7.67
N LYS A 106 -0.90 -14.83 6.84
CA LYS A 106 -0.35 -14.40 5.55
C LYS A 106 -1.06 -15.16 4.43
N SER A 107 -1.52 -14.43 3.44
CA SER A 107 -2.02 -14.98 2.18
C SER A 107 -1.21 -14.42 1.02
N TYR A 108 -1.00 -15.19 -0.03
CA TYR A 108 -0.14 -14.82 -1.16
C TYR A 108 -0.88 -15.01 -2.48
N GLN A 109 -0.70 -14.09 -3.42
CA GLN A 109 -1.26 -14.26 -4.77
C GLN A 109 -0.55 -15.39 -5.55
N GLN A 110 0.76 -15.55 -5.35
CA GLN A 110 1.55 -16.56 -6.06
C GLN A 110 1.72 -17.84 -5.24
N ALA A 111 1.73 -18.97 -5.92
CA ALA A 111 2.04 -20.27 -5.32
C ALA A 111 3.48 -20.32 -4.76
N PRO A 112 3.76 -21.12 -3.71
CA PRO A 112 5.08 -21.16 -3.04
C PRO A 112 6.25 -21.45 -3.99
N ALA A 113 6.09 -22.40 -4.90
CA ALA A 113 7.16 -22.77 -5.85
C ALA A 113 7.52 -21.61 -6.81
N ILE A 114 6.50 -20.86 -7.26
CA ILE A 114 6.70 -19.69 -8.13
C ILE A 114 7.41 -18.58 -7.36
N ARG A 115 7.01 -18.31 -6.12
CA ARG A 115 7.68 -17.30 -5.27
C ARG A 115 9.15 -17.63 -5.04
N GLN A 116 9.47 -18.89 -4.72
CA GLN A 116 10.85 -19.34 -4.52
C GLN A 116 11.71 -19.15 -5.79
N GLN A 117 11.18 -19.53 -6.95
CA GLN A 117 11.87 -19.35 -8.23
C GLN A 117 12.08 -17.85 -8.53
N ASN A 118 11.04 -17.05 -8.38
CA ASN A 118 11.10 -15.62 -8.63
C ASN A 118 12.07 -14.93 -7.67
N TYR A 119 12.07 -15.30 -6.39
CA TYR A 119 12.99 -14.73 -5.42
C TYR A 119 14.47 -14.95 -5.80
N ALA A 120 14.83 -16.17 -6.20
CA ALA A 120 16.19 -16.47 -6.64
C ALA A 120 16.60 -15.62 -7.85
N ARG A 121 15.70 -15.43 -8.83
CA ARG A 121 15.95 -14.58 -10.00
C ARG A 121 16.09 -13.10 -9.60
N MET A 122 15.24 -12.61 -8.71
CA MET A 122 15.28 -11.23 -8.23
C MET A 122 16.58 -10.90 -7.52
N GLN A 123 17.14 -11.84 -6.73
CA GLN A 123 18.43 -11.63 -6.08
C GLN A 123 19.59 -11.47 -7.08
N GLN A 124 19.53 -12.12 -8.25
CA GLN A 124 20.51 -11.93 -9.32
C GLN A 124 20.41 -10.52 -9.93
N VAL A 125 19.19 -10.07 -10.19
CA VAL A 125 18.97 -8.71 -10.72
C VAL A 125 19.38 -7.64 -9.69
N LEU A 126 19.09 -7.87 -8.41
CA LEU A 126 19.51 -6.99 -7.34
C LEU A 126 21.03 -6.84 -7.27
N ALA A 127 21.76 -7.96 -7.31
CA ALA A 127 23.23 -7.96 -7.34
C ALA A 127 23.78 -7.25 -8.60
N GLN A 128 23.15 -7.42 -9.75
CA GLN A 128 23.49 -6.72 -10.97
C GLN A 128 23.32 -5.19 -10.81
N ILE A 129 22.19 -4.73 -10.28
CA ILE A 129 21.93 -3.31 -10.05
C ILE A 129 22.96 -2.72 -9.09
N GLU A 130 23.26 -3.40 -7.98
CA GLU A 130 24.27 -2.95 -7.01
C GLU A 130 25.68 -2.84 -7.61
N SER A 131 25.98 -3.62 -8.67
CA SER A 131 27.28 -3.57 -9.35
C SER A 131 27.34 -2.56 -10.49
N GLU A 132 26.24 -2.34 -11.23
CA GLU A 132 26.22 -1.54 -12.45
C GLU A 132 25.75 -0.10 -12.24
N VAL A 133 24.96 0.14 -11.18
CA VAL A 133 24.40 1.48 -10.89
C VAL A 133 25.15 2.12 -9.74
N PRO A 134 25.99 3.15 -10.00
CA PRO A 134 26.77 3.81 -8.97
C PRO A 134 25.89 4.37 -7.85
N GLY A 135 26.20 3.99 -6.60
CA GLY A 135 25.47 4.44 -5.41
C GLY A 135 24.19 3.64 -5.11
N ALA A 136 23.70 2.78 -6.01
CA ALA A 136 22.54 1.95 -5.75
C ALA A 136 22.83 0.94 -4.62
N ARG A 137 21.93 0.87 -3.67
CA ARG A 137 21.96 -0.08 -2.56
C ARG A 137 20.56 -0.65 -2.35
N ARG A 138 20.51 -1.93 -1.99
CA ARG A 138 19.24 -2.52 -1.54
C ARG A 138 18.69 -1.75 -0.35
N ALA A 139 17.39 -1.64 -0.27
CA ALA A 139 16.72 -1.03 0.87
C ALA A 139 17.09 -1.75 2.18
N THR A 140 17.16 -1.01 3.28
CA THR A 140 17.55 -1.55 4.60
C THR A 140 16.58 -2.60 5.13
N ASP A 141 15.32 -2.56 4.65
CA ASP A 141 14.25 -3.51 4.97
C ASP A 141 14.24 -4.77 4.07
N SER A 142 15.23 -4.94 3.20
CA SER A 142 15.30 -6.05 2.23
C SER A 142 15.21 -7.44 2.85
N ALA A 143 15.68 -7.63 4.09
CA ALA A 143 15.59 -8.91 4.79
C ALA A 143 14.15 -9.36 5.08
N GLY A 144 13.19 -8.42 5.08
CA GLY A 144 11.77 -8.70 5.29
C GLY A 144 10.96 -8.90 4.01
N ARG A 145 11.61 -8.87 2.81
CA ARG A 145 10.94 -9.02 1.51
C ARG A 145 10.85 -10.48 1.09
N GLU A 146 9.70 -10.87 0.56
CA GLU A 146 9.41 -12.24 0.17
C GLU A 146 9.08 -12.38 -1.34
N THR A 147 8.57 -11.33 -1.98
CA THR A 147 8.05 -11.38 -3.35
C THR A 147 8.54 -10.25 -4.24
N ASP A 148 9.28 -9.30 -3.71
CA ASP A 148 9.90 -8.20 -4.47
C ASP A 148 11.35 -7.95 -4.02
N ILE A 149 12.03 -7.04 -4.71
CA ILE A 149 13.28 -6.40 -4.29
C ILE A 149 13.08 -4.89 -4.26
N ALA A 150 13.88 -4.19 -3.44
CA ALA A 150 13.86 -2.74 -3.39
C ALA A 150 15.28 -2.16 -3.36
N ILE A 151 15.45 -1.07 -4.12
CA ILE A 151 16.62 -0.19 -4.09
C ILE A 151 16.19 1.09 -3.36
N ASP A 152 16.96 1.49 -2.37
CA ASP A 152 16.77 2.78 -1.70
C ASP A 152 17.21 3.92 -2.62
N HIS A 153 16.33 4.89 -2.84
CA HIS A 153 16.67 6.09 -3.61
C HIS A 153 16.47 7.40 -2.86
N SER A 154 15.68 7.40 -1.78
CA SER A 154 15.34 8.64 -1.05
C SER A 154 15.07 8.45 0.45
N GLU A 155 15.15 7.23 1.01
CA GLU A 155 14.96 6.99 2.44
C GLU A 155 16.23 7.30 3.24
N PHE A 156 17.33 6.64 2.91
CA PHE A 156 18.65 6.82 3.54
C PHE A 156 19.73 7.17 2.51
N THR A 157 19.45 6.93 1.23
CA THR A 157 20.34 7.20 0.10
C THR A 157 19.62 8.14 -0.87
N HIS A 158 20.36 9.07 -1.48
CA HIS A 158 19.80 9.93 -2.53
C HIS A 158 20.45 9.58 -3.87
N LEU A 159 19.68 8.88 -4.71
CA LEU A 159 20.11 8.58 -6.08
C LEU A 159 19.66 9.69 -7.03
N PRO A 160 20.52 10.10 -7.99
CA PRO A 160 20.11 10.97 -9.06
C PRO A 160 19.14 10.26 -10.02
N GLN A 161 18.34 11.03 -10.76
CA GLN A 161 17.27 10.49 -11.61
C GLN A 161 17.76 9.51 -12.67
N ASP A 162 18.94 9.74 -13.27
CA ASP A 162 19.55 8.85 -14.25
C ASP A 162 19.93 7.47 -13.67
N ALA A 163 20.36 7.43 -12.42
CA ALA A 163 20.62 6.18 -11.69
C ALA A 163 19.31 5.44 -11.36
N ILE A 164 18.25 6.16 -10.95
CA ILE A 164 16.91 5.60 -10.75
C ILE A 164 16.42 4.99 -12.07
N ASP A 165 16.47 5.73 -13.16
CA ASP A 165 16.05 5.27 -14.48
C ASP A 165 16.87 4.07 -14.96
N HIS A 166 18.17 4.03 -14.64
CA HIS A 166 19.03 2.89 -14.98
C HIS A 166 18.62 1.63 -14.22
N ALA A 167 18.39 1.73 -12.90
CA ALA A 167 17.92 0.60 -12.10
C ALA A 167 16.57 0.06 -12.62
N VAL A 168 15.63 0.95 -12.95
CA VAL A 168 14.33 0.57 -13.55
C VAL A 168 14.51 -0.13 -14.88
N ARG A 169 15.42 0.35 -15.75
CA ARG A 169 15.72 -0.32 -17.05
C ARG A 169 16.28 -1.72 -16.85
N LEU A 170 17.20 -1.92 -15.90
CA LEU A 170 17.76 -3.25 -15.60
C LEU A 170 16.67 -4.22 -15.12
N MET A 171 15.81 -3.79 -14.21
CA MET A 171 14.66 -4.59 -13.75
C MET A 171 13.76 -5.01 -14.92
N ARG A 172 13.36 -4.03 -15.76
CA ARG A 172 12.49 -4.30 -16.92
C ARG A 172 13.15 -5.18 -17.97
N ALA A 173 14.45 -4.99 -18.23
CA ALA A 173 15.22 -5.84 -19.16
C ALA A 173 15.28 -7.31 -18.69
N ALA A 174 15.25 -7.54 -17.37
CA ALA A 174 15.17 -8.87 -16.78
C ALA A 174 13.73 -9.47 -16.81
N GLY A 175 12.74 -8.72 -17.33
CA GLY A 175 11.34 -9.13 -17.38
C GLY A 175 10.57 -8.88 -16.07
N MET A 176 11.07 -8.01 -15.20
CA MET A 176 10.40 -7.61 -13.97
C MET A 176 9.47 -6.43 -14.23
N ASN A 177 8.39 -6.35 -13.44
CA ASN A 177 7.72 -5.07 -13.18
C ASN A 177 8.64 -4.19 -12.33
N ALA A 178 8.57 -2.89 -12.54
CA ALA A 178 9.33 -1.94 -11.75
C ALA A 178 8.53 -0.66 -11.54
N THR A 179 8.46 -0.21 -10.28
CA THR A 179 7.82 1.06 -9.87
C THR A 179 8.76 1.87 -8.99
N VAL A 180 8.57 3.18 -8.99
CA VAL A 180 9.26 4.10 -8.11
C VAL A 180 8.24 4.67 -7.14
N SER A 181 8.44 4.48 -5.83
CA SER A 181 7.64 5.11 -4.77
C SER A 181 8.30 6.41 -4.30
N SER A 182 7.82 6.99 -3.22
CA SER A 182 8.45 8.17 -2.60
C SER A 182 9.87 7.90 -2.09
N ILE A 183 10.20 6.62 -1.78
CA ILE A 183 11.46 6.23 -1.12
C ILE A 183 12.24 5.11 -1.82
N HIS A 184 11.56 4.18 -2.50
CA HIS A 184 12.17 2.97 -3.07
C HIS A 184 11.86 2.79 -4.57
N ILE A 185 12.79 2.13 -5.26
CA ILE A 185 12.55 1.50 -6.57
C ILE A 185 12.25 0.04 -6.29
N ASN A 186 11.01 -0.39 -6.51
CA ASN A 186 10.59 -1.77 -6.30
C ASN A 186 10.55 -2.55 -7.62
N GLY A 187 10.96 -3.82 -7.58
CA GLY A 187 10.91 -4.71 -8.73
C GLY A 187 10.46 -6.13 -8.36
N TRP A 188 9.62 -6.74 -9.20
CA TRP A 188 9.09 -8.10 -8.97
C TRP A 188 8.73 -8.83 -10.25
N PHE A 189 8.58 -10.15 -10.16
CA PHE A 189 8.03 -10.98 -11.23
C PHE A 189 6.58 -11.35 -10.94
N GLY A 190 5.72 -11.30 -11.96
CA GLY A 190 4.29 -11.63 -11.88
C GLY A 190 3.40 -10.44 -12.14
N ASP A 191 2.10 -10.68 -12.25
CA ASP A 191 1.12 -9.69 -12.72
C ASP A 191 0.50 -8.86 -11.60
N HIS A 192 0.89 -9.10 -10.34
CA HIS A 192 0.38 -8.34 -9.22
C HIS A 192 0.88 -6.87 -9.26
N ASN A 193 0.06 -6.00 -8.74
CA ASN A 193 0.30 -4.59 -8.50
C ASN A 193 -0.71 -4.11 -7.45
N LYS A 194 -0.67 -2.84 -7.04
CA LYS A 194 -1.61 -2.32 -6.03
C LYS A 194 -3.07 -2.53 -6.41
N LEU A 195 -3.44 -2.37 -7.68
CA LEU A 195 -4.82 -2.54 -8.13
C LEU A 195 -5.27 -4.01 -8.11
N GLU A 196 -4.43 -4.91 -8.62
CA GLU A 196 -4.70 -6.35 -8.55
C GLU A 196 -4.72 -6.84 -7.09
N GLY A 197 -3.85 -6.27 -6.23
CA GLY A 197 -3.88 -6.50 -4.79
C GLY A 197 -5.20 -6.05 -4.14
N ALA A 198 -5.74 -4.90 -4.55
CA ALA A 198 -7.04 -4.41 -4.09
C ALA A 198 -8.19 -5.33 -4.54
N ARG A 199 -8.20 -5.76 -5.81
CA ARG A 199 -9.18 -6.71 -6.34
C ARG A 199 -9.14 -8.04 -5.60
N TRP A 200 -7.93 -8.57 -5.43
CA TRP A 200 -7.70 -9.82 -4.74
C TRP A 200 -8.16 -9.76 -3.28
N ILE A 201 -7.78 -8.73 -2.52
CA ILE A 201 -8.11 -8.67 -1.09
C ILE A 201 -9.61 -8.47 -0.84
N VAL A 202 -10.33 -7.76 -1.71
CA VAL A 202 -11.80 -7.64 -1.63
C VAL A 202 -12.46 -9.00 -1.80
N ARG A 203 -11.99 -9.80 -2.74
CA ARG A 203 -12.48 -11.17 -2.95
C ARG A 203 -12.16 -12.07 -1.77
N GLU A 204 -10.93 -12.01 -1.24
CA GLU A 204 -10.47 -12.84 -0.12
C GLU A 204 -11.18 -12.53 1.20
N LEU A 205 -11.50 -11.26 1.46
CA LEU A 205 -12.08 -10.87 2.75
C LEU A 205 -13.61 -10.83 2.74
N TRP A 206 -14.21 -10.52 1.60
CA TRP A 206 -15.65 -10.24 1.55
C TRP A 206 -16.40 -11.00 0.44
N GLU A 207 -15.71 -11.85 -0.33
CA GLU A 207 -16.30 -12.62 -1.45
C GLU A 207 -17.01 -11.68 -2.46
N ARG A 208 -16.43 -10.50 -2.70
CA ARG A 208 -16.99 -9.45 -3.55
C ARG A 208 -16.03 -9.11 -4.70
N GLU A 209 -16.58 -8.55 -5.79
CA GLU A 209 -15.78 -8.10 -6.92
C GLU A 209 -15.64 -6.57 -6.88
N LEU A 210 -14.41 -6.09 -6.67
CA LEU A 210 -14.11 -4.66 -6.52
C LEU A 210 -14.57 -3.85 -7.75
N ASP A 211 -14.40 -4.37 -8.96
CA ASP A 211 -14.76 -3.66 -10.19
C ASP A 211 -16.28 -3.38 -10.30
N ALA A 212 -17.12 -4.19 -9.65
CA ALA A 212 -18.57 -3.99 -9.62
C ALA A 212 -19.01 -2.89 -8.65
N GLU A 213 -18.10 -2.39 -7.80
CA GLU A 213 -18.41 -1.43 -6.75
C GLU A 213 -17.29 -0.40 -6.53
N MET A 214 -16.46 -0.15 -7.56
CA MET A 214 -15.32 0.75 -7.50
C MET A 214 -15.72 2.18 -7.07
N ASP A 215 -16.92 2.62 -7.46
CA ASP A 215 -17.52 3.89 -7.09
C ASP A 215 -17.94 3.99 -5.61
N ARG A 216 -17.81 2.89 -4.86
CA ARG A 216 -18.09 2.81 -3.42
C ARG A 216 -16.82 2.74 -2.57
N TRP A 217 -15.67 2.85 -3.21
CA TRP A 217 -14.38 2.80 -2.54
C TRP A 217 -13.58 4.08 -2.79
N VAL A 218 -12.93 4.56 -1.75
CA VAL A 218 -11.98 5.67 -1.82
C VAL A 218 -10.57 5.11 -1.87
N TYR A 219 -9.71 5.69 -2.70
CA TYR A 219 -8.27 5.44 -2.66
C TYR A 219 -7.52 6.70 -2.25
N VAL A 220 -6.53 6.55 -1.34
CA VAL A 220 -5.65 7.65 -0.90
C VAL A 220 -4.19 7.26 -1.12
N GLY A 221 -3.41 8.14 -1.76
CA GLY A 221 -2.00 7.92 -2.05
C GLY A 221 -1.24 9.22 -2.31
N ASP A 222 0.06 9.11 -2.59
CA ASP A 222 0.92 10.29 -2.73
C ASP A 222 1.89 10.28 -3.92
N SER A 223 2.13 9.12 -4.55
CA SER A 223 3.28 8.97 -5.44
C SER A 223 3.00 8.19 -6.72
N THR A 224 4.03 7.91 -7.51
CA THR A 224 3.91 7.33 -8.86
C THR A 224 3.49 5.86 -8.85
N ASN A 225 3.74 5.11 -7.78
CA ASN A 225 3.27 3.73 -7.64
C ASN A 225 1.76 3.64 -7.37
N ASP A 226 1.09 4.77 -7.08
CA ASP A 226 -0.36 4.87 -6.88
C ASP A 226 -1.12 5.16 -8.19
N GLN A 227 -0.40 5.41 -9.27
CA GLN A 227 -0.96 5.85 -10.53
C GLN A 227 -2.08 4.95 -11.07
N LEU A 228 -1.96 3.62 -10.96
CA LEU A 228 -3.02 2.69 -11.37
C LEU A 228 -4.28 2.86 -10.50
N MET A 229 -4.09 3.12 -9.21
CA MET A 229 -5.21 3.37 -8.31
C MET A 229 -5.88 4.71 -8.63
N PHE A 230 -5.10 5.75 -8.90
CA PHE A 230 -5.65 7.05 -9.34
C PHE A 230 -6.43 6.96 -10.66
N GLN A 231 -5.99 6.10 -11.57
CA GLN A 231 -6.65 5.87 -12.85
C GLN A 231 -8.03 5.21 -12.69
N HIS A 232 -8.12 4.21 -11.82
CA HIS A 232 -9.28 3.33 -11.74
C HIS A 232 -10.30 3.74 -10.67
N PHE A 233 -9.86 4.32 -9.56
CA PHE A 233 -10.78 4.75 -8.51
C PHE A 233 -11.43 6.08 -8.83
N GLU A 234 -12.75 6.09 -8.90
CA GLU A 234 -13.54 7.31 -9.11
C GLU A 234 -13.35 8.31 -7.96
N HIS A 235 -13.19 7.80 -6.74
CA HIS A 235 -12.91 8.59 -5.54
C HIS A 235 -11.43 8.48 -5.14
N SER A 236 -10.51 8.83 -6.07
CA SER A 236 -9.09 8.87 -5.77
C SER A 236 -8.67 10.24 -5.23
N VAL A 237 -7.89 10.22 -4.16
CA VAL A 237 -7.40 11.42 -3.47
C VAL A 237 -5.88 11.35 -3.33
N GLY A 238 -5.19 12.38 -3.78
CA GLY A 238 -3.79 12.60 -3.46
C GLY A 238 -3.66 13.40 -2.16
N VAL A 239 -2.83 12.97 -1.20
CA VAL A 239 -2.42 13.87 -0.13
C VAL A 239 -1.51 14.96 -0.70
N ALA A 240 -1.44 16.15 -0.09
CA ALA A 240 -0.88 17.36 -0.72
C ALA A 240 0.56 17.17 -1.26
N ASN A 241 1.37 16.30 -0.64
CA ASN A 241 2.73 16.00 -1.12
C ASN A 241 2.77 15.24 -2.46
N VAL A 242 1.64 14.75 -3.00
CA VAL A 242 1.55 14.21 -4.36
C VAL A 242 2.02 15.23 -5.41
N ALA A 243 1.96 16.51 -5.06
CA ALA A 243 2.42 17.61 -5.93
C ALA A 243 3.86 17.43 -6.45
N ARG A 244 4.72 16.76 -5.67
CA ARG A 244 6.12 16.45 -6.05
C ARG A 244 6.19 15.52 -7.26
N PHE A 245 5.18 14.64 -7.44
CA PHE A 245 5.16 13.62 -8.46
C PHE A 245 4.27 13.96 -9.66
N VAL A 246 3.54 15.06 -9.64
CA VAL A 246 2.67 15.50 -10.74
C VAL A 246 3.35 15.48 -12.11
N PRO A 247 4.61 15.94 -12.27
CA PRO A 247 5.28 15.88 -13.57
C PRO A 247 5.55 14.47 -14.09
N GLN A 248 5.52 13.46 -13.23
CA GLN A 248 5.81 12.06 -13.55
C GLN A 248 4.53 11.21 -13.65
N LEU A 249 3.39 11.72 -13.16
CA LEU A 249 2.11 11.04 -13.16
C LEU A 249 1.39 11.20 -14.52
N GLN A 250 1.03 10.09 -15.15
CA GLN A 250 0.15 10.07 -16.32
C GLN A 250 -1.33 10.16 -15.93
N HIS A 251 -1.68 9.62 -14.76
CA HIS A 251 -3.01 9.64 -14.18
C HIS A 251 -2.97 10.32 -12.82
N LEU A 252 -3.60 11.50 -12.74
CA LEU A 252 -3.67 12.29 -11.52
C LEU A 252 -4.84 11.81 -10.64
N PRO A 253 -4.74 11.92 -9.32
CA PRO A 253 -5.90 11.71 -8.44
C PRO A 253 -7.02 12.71 -8.75
N ARG A 254 -8.25 12.30 -8.51
CA ARG A 254 -9.45 13.13 -8.75
C ARG A 254 -9.51 14.34 -7.85
N TYR A 255 -8.98 14.21 -6.64
CA TYR A 255 -8.98 15.29 -5.64
C TYR A 255 -7.61 15.35 -4.93
N VAL A 256 -7.33 16.47 -4.29
CA VAL A 256 -6.12 16.68 -3.49
C VAL A 256 -6.48 17.31 -2.15
N THR A 257 -5.85 16.86 -1.06
CA THR A 257 -5.99 17.44 0.27
C THR A 257 -5.20 18.73 0.44
N GLN A 258 -5.50 19.51 1.47
CA GLN A 258 -4.66 20.64 1.90
C GLN A 258 -3.49 20.17 2.77
N GLY A 259 -3.75 19.16 3.61
CA GLY A 259 -2.73 18.53 4.46
C GLY A 259 -1.84 17.59 3.66
N GLU A 260 -0.58 17.51 4.07
CA GLU A 260 0.37 16.51 3.58
C GLU A 260 0.30 15.26 4.45
N ARG A 261 0.66 14.09 3.88
CA ARG A 261 0.92 12.87 4.62
C ARG A 261 -0.24 12.47 5.54
N GLY A 262 0.05 12.07 6.79
CA GLY A 262 -0.98 11.65 7.77
C GLY A 262 -2.07 12.71 8.03
N ALA A 263 -1.73 13.98 8.04
CA ALA A 263 -2.70 15.07 8.18
C ALA A 263 -3.65 15.15 6.97
N GLY A 264 -3.15 14.88 5.75
CA GLY A 264 -3.94 14.76 4.53
C GLY A 264 -4.88 13.56 4.59
N PHE A 265 -4.40 12.39 5.04
CA PHE A 265 -5.25 11.22 5.24
C PHE A 265 -6.38 11.48 6.26
N ALA A 266 -6.06 12.15 7.38
CA ALA A 266 -7.06 12.53 8.37
C ALA A 266 -8.10 13.52 7.80
N GLU A 267 -7.71 14.39 6.86
CA GLU A 267 -8.65 15.26 6.13
C GLU A 267 -9.62 14.43 5.27
N VAL A 268 -9.12 13.41 4.56
CA VAL A 268 -9.95 12.48 3.77
C VAL A 268 -10.96 11.75 4.66
N ALA A 269 -10.51 11.19 5.78
CA ALA A 269 -11.38 10.47 6.70
C ALA A 269 -12.52 11.38 7.24
N ARG A 270 -12.20 12.63 7.63
CA ARG A 270 -13.21 13.60 8.04
C ARG A 270 -14.21 13.90 6.92
N ALA A 271 -13.75 14.06 5.68
CA ALA A 271 -14.61 14.30 4.53
C ALA A 271 -15.56 13.13 4.27
N ILE A 272 -15.06 11.89 4.35
CA ILE A 272 -15.87 10.68 4.23
C ILE A 272 -16.96 10.64 5.29
N LEU A 273 -16.59 10.85 6.56
CA LEU A 273 -17.50 10.75 7.69
C LEU A 273 -18.55 11.88 7.73
N ALA A 274 -18.21 13.07 7.25
CA ALA A 274 -19.14 14.20 7.17
C ALA A 274 -20.18 14.06 6.04
N ASN A 275 -19.96 13.18 5.07
CA ASN A 275 -20.78 13.03 3.87
C ASN A 275 -21.62 11.72 3.87
N ARG A 276 -21.78 11.10 5.04
CA ARG A 276 -22.57 9.86 5.27
C ARG A 276 -24.01 10.14 5.66
#